data_83da57977483a1b7166d830dd5374585
#
_entry.id   83da57977483a1b7166d830dd5374585
#
_cell.length_a   1.000
_cell.length_b   1.000
_cell.length_c   1.000
_cell.angle_alpha   90.00
_cell.angle_beta   90.00
_cell.angle_gamma   90.00
#
_symmetry.space_group_name_H-M   'P 1'
#
loop_
_entity.id
_entity.type
_entity.pdbx_description
1 polymer ?
#
loop_
_entity_poly.entity_id
_entity_poly.type
_entity_poly.pdbx_seq_one_letter_code
_entity_poly.pdbx_strand_id
1 'polypeptide(L)' 'PVLSPIVAEIYSLEGRLVRRLYQAIAPASGANVSWDGRTNSGELAGSGVYWLNLRGEETSVRKRLLLVQ' A
#
# COMPACT_ATOMS: atom_id res chain seq x y z
N PRO A 1 -16.39 -18.52 0.80
CA PRO A 1 -15.45 -17.47 0.48
C PRO A 1 -14.38 -17.34 1.53
N VAL A 2 -13.18 -17.16 1.09
CA VAL A 2 -12.06 -17.05 1.98
C VAL A 2 -11.73 -15.58 2.15
N LEU A 3 -11.65 -15.14 3.38
CA LEU A 3 -11.19 -13.80 3.71
C LEU A 3 -9.77 -13.92 4.23
N SER A 4 -8.88 -13.12 3.70
CA SER A 4 -7.48 -13.17 4.06
C SER A 4 -6.99 -11.80 4.49
N PRO A 5 -6.13 -11.73 5.50
CA PRO A 5 -5.51 -10.46 5.84
C PRO A 5 -4.59 -10.00 4.72
N ILE A 6 -4.62 -8.70 4.47
CA ILE A 6 -3.75 -8.08 3.47
C ILE A 6 -3.03 -6.92 4.12
N VAL A 7 -1.74 -6.82 3.83
CA VAL A 7 -0.93 -5.69 4.25
C VAL A 7 -0.50 -4.93 3.00
N ALA A 8 -0.77 -3.64 3.00
CA ALA A 8 -0.35 -2.75 1.93
C ALA A 8 0.75 -1.84 2.47
N GLU A 9 1.82 -1.71 1.69
CA GLU A 9 2.96 -0.90 2.09
C GLU A 9 3.36 -0.01 0.92
N ILE A 10 3.64 1.25 1.22
CA ILE A 10 4.12 2.21 0.23
C ILE A 10 5.60 2.41 0.46
N TYR A 11 6.38 2.25 -0.61
CA TYR A 11 7.83 2.43 -0.57
C TYR A 11 8.25 3.52 -1.53
N SER A 12 9.29 4.24 -1.17
CA SER A 12 9.92 5.18 -2.08
C SER A 12 10.70 4.42 -3.13
N LEU A 13 11.17 5.14 -4.16
CA LEU A 13 12.00 4.53 -5.19
C LEU A 13 13.32 3.99 -4.63
N GLU A 14 13.79 4.57 -3.53
CA GLU A 14 15.01 4.10 -2.86
C GLU A 14 14.78 2.85 -2.02
N GLY A 15 13.53 2.39 -1.91
CA GLY A 15 13.22 1.22 -1.12
C GLY A 15 12.90 1.50 0.33
N ARG A 16 12.69 2.77 0.70
CA ARG A 16 12.35 3.14 2.06
C ARG A 16 10.86 3.02 2.29
N LEU A 17 10.46 2.44 3.41
CA LEU A 17 9.05 2.36 3.77
C LEU A 17 8.53 3.76 4.07
N VAL A 18 7.48 4.17 3.38
CA VAL A 18 6.85 5.48 3.55
C VAL A 18 5.60 5.36 4.40
N ARG A 19 4.76 4.40 4.10
CA ARG A 19 3.51 4.22 4.83
C ARG A 19 3.11 2.76 4.82
N ARG A 20 2.63 2.30 5.96
CA ARG A 20 1.99 0.99 6.04
C ARG A 20 0.50 1.19 6.21
N LEU A 21 -0.24 0.64 5.27
CA LEU A 21 -1.70 0.67 5.29
C LEU A 21 -2.16 -0.73 5.62
N TYR A 22 -3.09 -0.83 6.54
CA TYR A 22 -3.62 -2.13 6.93
C TYR A 22 -5.02 -2.31 6.41
N GLN A 23 -5.25 -3.44 5.80
CA GLN A 23 -6.58 -3.91 5.55
C GLN A 23 -6.66 -5.31 6.13
N ALA A 24 -7.38 -5.44 7.23
CA ALA A 24 -7.35 -6.66 8.00
C ALA A 24 -7.84 -7.86 7.20
N ILE A 25 -8.83 -7.64 6.34
CA ILE A 25 -9.45 -8.72 5.60
C ILE A 25 -9.79 -8.21 4.20
N ALA A 26 -9.54 -9.06 3.20
CA ALA A 26 -9.94 -8.77 1.83
C ALA A 26 -10.87 -9.86 1.33
N PRO A 27 -11.97 -9.49 0.67
CA PRO A 27 -12.82 -10.49 0.06
C PRO A 27 -12.14 -11.14 -1.14
N ALA A 28 -12.62 -12.31 -1.53
CA ALA A 28 -12.04 -13.03 -2.65
C ALA A 28 -12.14 -12.25 -3.95
N SER A 29 -13.11 -11.35 -4.07
CA SER A 29 -13.29 -10.53 -5.27
C SER A 29 -12.28 -9.39 -5.36
N GLY A 30 -11.45 -9.19 -4.36
CA GLY A 30 -10.46 -8.14 -4.36
C GLY A 30 -10.63 -7.16 -3.22
N ALA A 31 -9.78 -6.17 -3.19
CA ALA A 31 -9.78 -5.17 -2.15
C ALA A 31 -9.42 -3.81 -2.73
N ASN A 32 -9.99 -2.78 -2.13
CA ASN A 32 -9.62 -1.41 -2.43
C ASN A 32 -8.75 -0.87 -1.30
N VAL A 33 -7.64 -0.30 -1.67
CA VAL A 33 -6.71 0.30 -0.71
C VAL A 33 -6.57 1.76 -1.06
N SER A 34 -6.74 2.61 -0.06
CA SER A 34 -6.63 4.06 -0.25
C SER A 34 -5.46 4.59 0.56
N TRP A 35 -4.74 5.53 -0.03
CA TRP A 35 -3.63 6.19 0.64
C TRP A 35 -3.85 7.69 0.59
N ASP A 36 -3.71 8.34 1.73
CA ASP A 36 -3.93 9.78 1.84
C ASP A 36 -2.69 10.60 1.50
N GLY A 37 -1.63 9.95 1.03
CA GLY A 37 -0.40 10.66 0.68
C GLY A 37 0.46 11.05 1.87
N ARG A 38 0.24 10.45 3.03
CA ARG A 38 0.99 10.79 4.24
C ARG A 38 1.88 9.63 4.66
N THR A 39 3.00 9.98 5.27
CA THR A 39 3.91 8.99 5.84
C THR A 39 3.31 8.40 7.13
N ASN A 40 3.98 7.41 7.68
CA ASN A 40 3.54 6.83 8.96
C ASN A 40 3.51 7.84 10.10
N SER A 41 4.31 8.89 10.01
CA SER A 41 4.33 9.93 11.04
C SER A 41 3.31 11.03 10.80
N GLY A 42 2.54 10.94 9.71
CA GLY A 42 1.49 11.92 9.41
C GLY A 42 1.92 13.07 8.54
N GLU A 43 3.16 13.09 8.10
CA GLU A 43 3.64 14.16 7.23
C GLU A 43 3.26 13.87 5.79
N LEU A 44 3.07 14.93 5.00
CA LEU A 44 2.79 14.76 3.58
C LEU A 44 4.02 14.18 2.88
N ALA A 45 3.81 13.12 2.12
CA ALA A 45 4.85 12.60 1.25
C ALA A 45 4.97 13.49 0.03
N GLY A 46 6.16 13.61 -0.53
CA GLY A 46 6.36 14.43 -1.71
C GLY A 46 5.72 13.83 -2.94
N SER A 47 5.35 14.69 -3.88
CA SER A 47 4.87 14.23 -5.17
C SER A 47 5.94 13.39 -5.85
N GLY A 48 5.53 12.33 -6.51
CA GLY A 48 6.48 11.48 -7.20
C GLY A 48 5.96 10.08 -7.38
N VAL A 49 6.86 9.19 -7.77
CA VAL A 49 6.55 7.80 -8.02
C VAL A 49 6.90 6.97 -6.80
N TYR A 50 5.99 6.08 -6.44
CA TYR A 50 6.15 5.21 -5.29
C TYR A 50 5.82 3.77 -5.69
N TRP A 51 6.25 2.83 -4.86
CA TRP A 51 5.90 1.44 -5.03
C TRP A 51 4.84 1.06 -4.02
N LEU A 52 3.81 0.39 -4.48
CA LEU A 52 2.80 -0.19 -3.62
C LEU A 52 3.01 -1.69 -3.61
N ASN A 53 3.24 -2.24 -2.42
CA ASN A 53 3.31 -3.69 -2.22
C ASN A 53 2.06 -4.14 -1.51
N LEU A 54 1.38 -5.12 -2.09
CA LEU A 54 0.24 -5.77 -1.47
C LEU A 54 0.66 -7.18 -1.16
N ARG A 55 0.60 -7.55 0.11
CA ARG A 55 0.97 -8.89 0.55
C ARG A 55 -0.19 -9.54 1.26
N GLY A 56 -0.56 -10.72 0.81
CA GLY A 56 -1.53 -11.57 1.45
C GLY A 56 -0.89 -12.89 1.80
N GLU A 57 -1.72 -13.85 2.19
CA GLU A 57 -1.24 -15.14 2.64
C GLU A 57 -0.52 -15.89 1.54
N GLU A 58 -1.04 -15.83 0.32
CA GLU A 58 -0.47 -16.54 -0.81
C GLU A 58 -0.21 -15.63 -2.00
N THR A 59 -0.31 -14.33 -1.79
CA THR A 59 -0.25 -13.37 -2.89
C THR A 59 0.69 -12.24 -2.54
N SER A 60 1.48 -11.85 -3.52
CA SER A 60 2.31 -10.67 -3.40
C SER A 60 2.25 -9.93 -4.72
N VAL A 61 1.85 -8.67 -4.67
CA VAL A 61 1.70 -7.83 -5.86
C VAL A 61 2.42 -6.53 -5.61
N ARG A 62 3.17 -6.08 -6.62
CA ARG A 62 3.84 -4.78 -6.57
C ARG A 62 3.37 -3.94 -7.75
N LYS A 63 3.02 -2.70 -7.47
CA LYS A 63 2.59 -1.75 -8.51
C LYS A 63 3.26 -0.41 -8.27
N ARG A 64 3.50 0.31 -9.36
CA ARG A 64 3.92 1.70 -9.27
C ARG A 64 2.70 2.59 -9.14
N LEU A 65 2.87 3.66 -8.41
CA LEU A 65 1.83 4.68 -8.34
C LEU A 65 2.46 6.06 -8.39
N LEU A 66 1.68 7.00 -8.88
CA LEU A 66 2.10 8.39 -8.93
C LEU A 66 1.29 9.17 -7.91
N LEU A 67 1.98 9.86 -7.03
CA LEU A 67 1.34 10.74 -6.06
C LEU A 67 1.50 12.18 -6.54
N VAL A 68 0.39 12.88 -6.59
CA VAL A 68 0.37 14.31 -6.92
C VAL A 68 -0.22 15.05 -5.74
N GLN A 69 0.59 15.84 -5.10
CA GLN A 69 0.17 16.66 -3.97
C GLN A 69 -0.22 18.07 -4.42
#